data_7f34ea7b7364a4ada7daadceb5e4a8a5
#
_entry.id   7f34ea7b7364a4ada7daadceb5e4a8a5
#
_cell.length_a   1.000
_cell.length_b   1.000
_cell.length_c   1.000
_cell.angle_alpha   90.00
_cell.angle_beta   90.00
_cell.angle_gamma   90.00
#
_symmetry.space_group_name_H-M   'P 1'
#
loop_
_entity.id
_entity.type
_entity.pdbx_description
1 polymer ?
#
loop_
_entity_poly.entity_id
_entity_poly.type
_entity_poly.pdbx_seq_one_letter_code
_entity_poly.pdbx_strand_id
1 'polypeptide(L)'
;MTSAAVQLTVRKAGMRDIPHVLALINSYAAGGIMLPRTEFEMSENIRDFTVAYDGEVLAGCGALHFYTPTTAEVRSLAVLPEMKHHGIGRVVVEALETEARENDLEAIFAFTYVPGFFQKLGFTEVERGELPLKAWKDCLRCPKFQNCDEIAVLKRMKEIRNPSLSARRLITDAHQLVQLPQLAVHRSH
;
A
#
# COMPACT_ATOMS: atom_id res chain seq x y z
N MET A 1 24.44 25.79 -14.71
CA MET A 1 23.22 25.08 -15.11
C MET A 1 22.33 25.06 -13.88
N THR A 2 21.35 25.95 -13.81
CA THR A 2 20.37 26.04 -12.73
C THR A 2 19.47 24.80 -12.81
N SER A 3 19.55 23.92 -11.81
CA SER A 3 18.58 22.82 -11.66
C SER A 3 17.20 23.47 -11.49
N ALA A 4 16.34 23.32 -12.48
CA ALA A 4 14.95 23.71 -12.34
C ALA A 4 14.36 22.96 -11.14
N ALA A 5 13.77 23.69 -10.19
CA ALA A 5 13.10 23.08 -9.07
C ALA A 5 11.95 22.19 -9.62
N VAL A 6 11.96 20.91 -9.30
CA VAL A 6 10.91 19.96 -9.68
C VAL A 6 9.60 20.45 -9.05
N GLN A 7 8.65 20.83 -9.88
CA GLN A 7 7.35 21.32 -9.41
C GLN A 7 6.35 20.14 -9.40
N LEU A 8 6.37 19.38 -8.31
CA LEU A 8 5.50 18.22 -8.16
C LEU A 8 4.04 18.62 -7.92
N THR A 9 3.15 18.10 -8.75
CA THR A 9 1.72 18.06 -8.47
C THR A 9 1.35 16.71 -7.89
N VAL A 10 0.87 16.70 -6.65
CA VAL A 10 0.44 15.47 -5.95
C VAL A 10 -1.06 15.50 -5.78
N ARG A 11 -1.74 14.42 -6.19
CA ARG A 11 -3.20 14.31 -6.14
C ARG A 11 -3.66 12.86 -6.15
N LYS A 12 -4.93 12.64 -5.86
CA LYS A 12 -5.56 11.33 -6.09
C LYS A 12 -5.57 11.03 -7.59
N ALA A 13 -5.36 9.76 -7.90
CA ALA A 13 -5.39 9.26 -9.27
C ALA A 13 -6.83 9.19 -9.81
N GLY A 14 -6.97 9.34 -11.11
CA GLY A 14 -8.22 9.12 -11.84
C GLY A 14 -8.03 8.12 -12.97
N MET A 15 -9.12 7.78 -13.67
CA MET A 15 -9.11 6.79 -14.74
C MET A 15 -8.08 7.11 -15.85
N ARG A 16 -7.82 8.40 -16.11
CA ARG A 16 -6.85 8.84 -17.12
C ARG A 16 -5.39 8.55 -16.75
N ASP A 17 -5.11 8.34 -15.46
CA ASP A 17 -3.76 8.03 -14.97
C ASP A 17 -3.42 6.54 -15.11
N ILE A 18 -4.42 5.66 -15.33
CA ILE A 18 -4.24 4.20 -15.36
C ILE A 18 -3.12 3.78 -16.31
N PRO A 19 -3.05 4.23 -17.56
CA PRO A 19 -1.98 3.78 -18.47
C PRO A 19 -0.58 4.09 -17.93
N HIS A 20 -0.38 5.28 -17.37
CA HIS A 20 0.93 5.71 -16.84
C HIS A 20 1.29 4.96 -15.56
N VAL A 21 0.35 4.84 -14.63
CA VAL A 21 0.55 4.11 -13.36
C VAL A 21 0.81 2.64 -13.63
N LEU A 22 0.04 2.04 -14.55
CA LEU A 22 0.19 0.63 -14.93
C LEU A 22 1.56 0.36 -15.58
N ALA A 23 2.00 1.23 -16.49
CA ALA A 23 3.31 1.12 -17.11
C ALA A 23 4.43 1.19 -16.05
N LEU A 24 4.35 2.13 -15.10
CA LEU A 24 5.34 2.30 -14.05
C LEU A 24 5.38 1.07 -13.12
N ILE A 25 4.25 0.60 -12.62
CA ILE A 25 4.18 -0.58 -11.73
C ILE A 25 4.70 -1.82 -12.45
N ASN A 26 4.26 -2.06 -13.69
CA ASN A 26 4.63 -3.27 -14.43
C ASN A 26 6.09 -3.26 -14.88
N SER A 27 6.74 -2.10 -15.00
CA SER A 27 8.20 -2.02 -15.19
C SER A 27 8.96 -2.59 -13.99
N TYR A 28 8.49 -2.31 -12.77
CA TYR A 28 9.04 -2.89 -11.53
C TYR A 28 8.67 -4.37 -11.36
N ALA A 29 7.48 -4.77 -11.78
CA ALA A 29 7.03 -6.15 -11.75
C ALA A 29 7.85 -7.05 -12.67
N ALA A 30 8.25 -6.56 -13.86
CA ALA A 30 9.15 -7.26 -14.75
C ALA A 30 10.52 -7.55 -14.11
N GLY A 31 10.97 -6.71 -13.18
CA GLY A 31 12.15 -6.91 -12.36
C GLY A 31 11.93 -7.79 -11.11
N GLY A 32 10.74 -8.32 -10.89
CA GLY A 32 10.40 -9.16 -9.71
C GLY A 32 10.34 -8.42 -8.38
N ILE A 33 10.22 -7.07 -8.43
CA ILE A 33 10.20 -6.21 -7.23
C ILE A 33 8.79 -5.88 -6.78
N MET A 34 7.80 -6.02 -7.67
CA MET A 34 6.38 -5.82 -7.40
C MET A 34 5.54 -6.92 -8.04
N LEU A 35 4.30 -7.07 -7.59
CA LEU A 35 3.32 -7.86 -8.31
C LEU A 35 2.80 -7.08 -9.53
N PRO A 36 2.65 -7.72 -10.70
CA PRO A 36 2.07 -7.08 -11.87
C PRO A 36 0.60 -6.73 -11.61
N ARG A 37 0.14 -5.69 -12.28
CA ARG A 37 -1.26 -5.27 -12.27
C ARG A 37 -1.84 -5.33 -13.67
N THR A 38 -3.14 -5.62 -13.74
CA THR A 38 -3.92 -5.53 -14.97
C THR A 38 -4.70 -4.21 -15.02
N GLU A 39 -5.13 -3.80 -16.20
CA GLU A 39 -5.99 -2.62 -16.37
C GLU A 39 -7.31 -2.76 -15.59
N PHE A 40 -7.86 -3.98 -15.54
CA PHE A 40 -9.07 -4.29 -14.77
C PHE A 40 -8.85 -4.03 -13.29
N GLU A 41 -7.80 -4.60 -12.69
CA GLU A 41 -7.47 -4.39 -11.27
C GLU A 41 -7.20 -2.91 -10.96
N MET A 42 -6.55 -2.19 -11.88
CA MET A 42 -6.31 -0.76 -11.72
C MET A 42 -7.62 0.02 -11.75
N SER A 43 -8.55 -0.32 -12.64
CA SER A 43 -9.86 0.34 -12.73
C SER A 43 -10.69 0.17 -11.47
N GLU A 44 -10.65 -1.02 -10.86
CA GLU A 44 -11.34 -1.30 -9.59
C GLU A 44 -10.74 -0.52 -8.40
N ASN A 45 -9.41 -0.33 -8.39
CA ASN A 45 -8.67 0.20 -7.25
C ASN A 45 -8.08 1.59 -7.48
N ILE A 46 -8.40 2.28 -8.58
CA ILE A 46 -7.74 3.54 -8.94
C ILE A 46 -7.90 4.63 -7.86
N ARG A 47 -8.99 4.60 -7.10
CA ARG A 47 -9.25 5.56 -6.02
C ARG A 47 -8.31 5.41 -4.83
N ASP A 48 -7.70 4.24 -4.66
CA ASP A 48 -6.68 4.02 -3.62
C ASP A 48 -5.39 4.77 -3.94
N PHE A 49 -5.14 5.05 -5.23
CA PHE A 49 -3.88 5.59 -5.71
C PHE A 49 -3.76 7.10 -5.53
N THR A 50 -2.56 7.50 -5.15
CA THR A 50 -2.04 8.88 -5.21
C THR A 50 -0.92 8.91 -6.23
N VAL A 51 -0.89 9.95 -7.06
CA VAL A 51 0.09 10.18 -8.13
C VAL A 51 0.83 11.48 -7.89
N ALA A 52 2.11 11.48 -8.23
CA ALA A 52 2.96 12.67 -8.26
C ALA A 52 3.43 12.89 -9.71
N TYR A 53 3.13 14.06 -10.24
CA TYR A 53 3.53 14.47 -11.58
C TYR A 53 4.55 15.61 -11.52
N ASP A 54 5.55 15.57 -12.40
CA ASP A 54 6.40 16.70 -12.76
C ASP A 54 5.99 17.16 -14.16
N GLY A 55 5.22 18.26 -14.24
CA GLY A 55 4.53 18.64 -15.47
C GLY A 55 3.57 17.52 -15.93
N GLU A 56 3.82 16.97 -17.11
CA GLU A 56 3.02 15.87 -17.69
C GLU A 56 3.61 14.47 -17.41
N VAL A 57 4.79 14.39 -16.79
CA VAL A 57 5.48 13.13 -16.53
C VAL A 57 5.07 12.55 -15.18
N LEU A 58 4.59 11.29 -15.15
CA LEU A 58 4.34 10.59 -13.90
C LEU A 58 5.67 10.30 -13.22
N ALA A 59 5.96 11.05 -12.16
CA ALA A 59 7.18 10.91 -11.36
C ALA A 59 7.11 9.76 -10.35
N GLY A 60 5.92 9.48 -9.84
CA GLY A 60 5.70 8.39 -8.90
C GLY A 60 4.23 8.18 -8.55
N CYS A 61 3.95 7.05 -7.93
CA CYS A 61 2.63 6.68 -7.44
C CYS A 61 2.73 5.81 -6.19
N GLY A 62 1.62 5.67 -5.47
CA GLY A 62 1.43 4.75 -4.37
C GLY A 62 -0.04 4.64 -4.05
N ALA A 63 -0.45 3.59 -3.36
CA ALA A 63 -1.84 3.37 -2.99
C ALA A 63 -1.99 3.20 -1.48
N LEU A 64 -3.09 3.71 -0.93
CA LEU A 64 -3.55 3.43 0.43
C LEU A 64 -4.76 2.50 0.35
N HIS A 65 -4.54 1.22 0.62
CA HIS A 65 -5.59 0.21 0.53
C HIS A 65 -6.15 -0.13 1.90
N PHE A 66 -7.44 0.14 2.09
CA PHE A 66 -8.12 -0.08 3.37
C PHE A 66 -8.43 -1.56 3.58
N TYR A 67 -8.00 -2.13 4.70
CA TYR A 67 -8.31 -3.50 5.09
C TYR A 67 -9.34 -3.59 6.21
N THR A 68 -9.29 -2.64 7.14
CA THR A 68 -10.23 -2.52 8.26
C THR A 68 -10.64 -1.05 8.42
N PRO A 69 -11.64 -0.73 9.24
CA PRO A 69 -11.99 0.66 9.55
C PRO A 69 -10.85 1.47 10.17
N THR A 70 -9.81 0.81 10.69
CA THR A 70 -8.72 1.47 11.43
C THR A 70 -7.33 1.26 10.81
N THR A 71 -7.22 0.43 9.76
CA THR A 71 -5.92 0.03 9.22
C THR A 71 -5.91 -0.07 7.70
N ALA A 72 -4.87 0.47 7.07
CA ALA A 72 -4.63 0.40 5.64
C ALA A 72 -3.19 0.03 5.30
N GLU A 73 -2.98 -0.45 4.09
CA GLU A 73 -1.67 -0.77 3.53
C GLU A 73 -1.21 0.31 2.55
N VAL A 74 0.01 0.78 2.71
CA VAL A 74 0.75 1.50 1.68
C VAL A 74 1.34 0.48 0.73
N ARG A 75 0.81 0.40 -0.48
CA ARG A 75 1.24 -0.58 -1.50
C ARG A 75 1.48 0.05 -2.85
N SER A 76 2.11 -0.70 -3.76
CA SER A 76 2.40 -0.26 -5.13
C SER A 76 3.14 1.09 -5.18
N LEU A 77 4.00 1.37 -4.18
CA LEU A 77 4.81 2.58 -4.16
C LEU A 77 5.92 2.45 -5.21
N ALA A 78 5.86 3.27 -6.22
CA ALA A 78 6.81 3.30 -7.33
C ALA A 78 7.22 4.73 -7.67
N VAL A 79 8.49 4.93 -8.00
CA VAL A 79 9.05 6.20 -8.47
C VAL A 79 9.75 5.94 -9.79
N LEU A 80 9.54 6.83 -10.75
CA LEU A 80 10.22 6.73 -12.04
C LEU A 80 11.74 6.63 -11.82
N PRO A 81 12.45 5.63 -12.42
CA PRO A 81 13.86 5.36 -12.12
C PRO A 81 14.76 6.58 -12.20
N GLU A 82 14.56 7.45 -13.21
CA GLU A 82 15.34 8.65 -13.47
C GLU A 82 15.08 9.74 -12.43
N MET A 83 13.99 9.64 -11.69
CA MET A 83 13.56 10.61 -10.66
C MET A 83 13.75 10.10 -9.24
N LYS A 84 14.43 8.97 -9.06
CA LYS A 84 14.81 8.48 -7.74
C LYS A 84 15.73 9.49 -7.03
N HIS A 85 15.72 9.44 -5.70
CA HIS A 85 16.49 10.32 -4.81
C HIS A 85 16.10 11.81 -4.80
N HIS A 86 15.03 12.21 -5.51
CA HIS A 86 14.48 13.57 -5.49
C HIS A 86 13.33 13.75 -4.47
N GLY A 87 13.16 12.80 -3.55
CA GLY A 87 12.14 12.90 -2.49
C GLY A 87 10.71 12.51 -2.90
N ILE A 88 10.49 12.10 -4.16
CA ILE A 88 9.15 11.82 -4.71
C ILE A 88 8.43 10.71 -3.90
N GLY A 89 9.11 9.62 -3.59
CA GLY A 89 8.53 8.55 -2.78
C GLY A 89 8.09 9.03 -1.40
N ARG A 90 8.86 9.94 -0.77
CA ARG A 90 8.49 10.57 0.50
C ARG A 90 7.20 11.38 0.36
N VAL A 91 7.12 12.24 -0.65
CA VAL A 91 5.95 13.10 -0.88
C VAL A 91 4.69 12.28 -1.14
N VAL A 92 4.80 11.18 -1.89
CA VAL A 92 3.68 10.25 -2.10
C VAL A 92 3.25 9.62 -0.78
N VAL A 93 4.17 9.09 0.03
CA VAL A 93 3.81 8.48 1.33
C VAL A 93 3.22 9.50 2.29
N GLU A 94 3.74 10.73 2.34
CA GLU A 94 3.19 11.82 3.17
C GLU A 94 1.75 12.18 2.76
N ALA A 95 1.44 12.15 1.46
CA ALA A 95 0.06 12.32 0.98
C ALA A 95 -0.86 11.16 1.41
N LEU A 96 -0.39 9.91 1.33
CA LEU A 96 -1.13 8.73 1.82
C LEU A 96 -1.31 8.77 3.35
N GLU A 97 -0.33 9.27 4.10
CA GLU A 97 -0.47 9.50 5.54
C GLU A 97 -1.52 10.57 5.86
N THR A 98 -1.60 11.62 5.05
CA THR A 98 -2.63 12.66 5.20
C THR A 98 -4.00 12.06 4.99
N GLU A 99 -4.19 11.27 3.93
CA GLU A 99 -5.43 10.52 3.68
C GLU A 99 -5.77 9.57 4.83
N ALA A 100 -4.76 8.88 5.38
CA ALA A 100 -4.94 8.00 6.54
C ALA A 100 -5.47 8.75 7.77
N ARG A 101 -4.96 9.97 8.02
CA ARG A 101 -5.43 10.83 9.14
C ARG A 101 -6.85 11.34 8.89
N GLU A 102 -7.15 11.75 7.65
CA GLU A 102 -8.50 12.21 7.27
C GLU A 102 -9.57 11.12 7.42
N ASN A 103 -9.15 9.86 7.29
CA ASN A 103 -10.02 8.69 7.50
C ASN A 103 -9.90 8.09 8.90
N ASP A 104 -9.32 8.80 9.86
CA ASP A 104 -9.21 8.38 11.27
C ASP A 104 -8.51 7.05 11.49
N LEU A 105 -7.62 6.62 10.60
CA LEU A 105 -6.89 5.35 10.75
C LEU A 105 -5.99 5.38 11.99
N GLU A 106 -5.88 4.24 12.67
CA GLU A 106 -5.01 4.05 13.82
C GLU A 106 -3.60 3.64 13.38
N ALA A 107 -3.49 2.94 12.26
CA ALA A 107 -2.21 2.47 11.73
C ALA A 107 -2.22 2.31 10.20
N ILE A 108 -1.05 2.49 9.61
CA ILE A 108 -0.75 2.09 8.23
C ILE A 108 0.46 1.17 8.23
N PHE A 109 0.50 0.22 7.30
CA PHE A 109 1.60 -0.73 7.17
C PHE A 109 2.02 -0.89 5.71
N ALA A 110 3.17 -1.53 5.49
CA ALA A 110 3.63 -1.92 4.16
C ALA A 110 4.45 -3.21 4.23
N PHE A 111 4.47 -3.96 3.12
CA PHE A 111 5.49 -4.97 2.85
C PHE A 111 6.50 -4.38 1.88
N THR A 112 7.80 -4.53 2.17
CA THR A 112 8.82 -3.78 1.43
C THR A 112 10.17 -4.49 1.37
N TYR A 113 10.90 -4.25 0.27
CA TYR A 113 12.33 -4.57 0.13
C TYR A 113 13.25 -3.42 0.59
N VAL A 114 12.69 -2.27 0.95
CA VAL A 114 13.45 -1.06 1.32
C VAL A 114 13.04 -0.52 2.69
N PRO A 115 13.17 -1.31 3.78
CA PRO A 115 12.70 -0.92 5.11
C PRO A 115 13.34 0.39 5.59
N GLY A 116 14.60 0.62 5.28
CA GLY A 116 15.30 1.86 5.66
C GLY A 116 14.69 3.14 5.07
N PHE A 117 13.97 3.07 3.94
CA PHE A 117 13.20 4.19 3.41
C PHE A 117 11.98 4.48 4.31
N PHE A 118 11.25 3.46 4.68
CA PHE A 118 10.07 3.60 5.54
C PHE A 118 10.44 3.99 6.98
N GLN A 119 11.56 3.49 7.51
CA GLN A 119 12.08 3.89 8.84
C GLN A 119 12.33 5.40 8.93
N LYS A 120 12.89 6.02 7.86
CA LYS A 120 13.07 7.48 7.77
C LYS A 120 11.76 8.26 7.75
N LEU A 121 10.64 7.60 7.47
CA LEU A 121 9.27 8.15 7.52
C LEU A 121 8.54 7.81 8.82
N GLY A 122 9.23 7.18 9.80
CA GLY A 122 8.68 6.85 11.11
C GLY A 122 7.92 5.53 11.17
N PHE A 123 8.11 4.64 10.20
CA PHE A 123 7.66 3.26 10.30
C PHE A 123 8.66 2.43 11.11
N THR A 124 8.17 1.41 11.79
CA THR A 124 8.98 0.41 12.51
C THR A 124 8.77 -0.97 11.92
N GLU A 125 9.80 -1.80 11.92
CA GLU A 125 9.67 -3.20 11.54
C GLU A 125 8.80 -3.93 12.56
N VAL A 126 7.95 -4.84 12.07
CA VAL A 126 7.04 -5.66 12.87
C VAL A 126 7.01 -7.09 12.34
N GLU A 127 6.63 -8.02 13.20
CA GLU A 127 6.37 -9.38 12.76
C GLU A 127 5.13 -9.43 11.86
N ARG A 128 5.18 -10.25 10.81
CA ARG A 128 4.05 -10.36 9.86
C ARG A 128 2.75 -10.76 10.54
N GLY A 129 2.83 -11.57 11.59
CA GLY A 129 1.68 -12.02 12.37
C GLY A 129 0.96 -10.89 13.15
N GLU A 130 1.59 -9.72 13.28
CA GLU A 130 0.97 -8.54 13.87
C GLU A 130 0.07 -7.77 12.89
N LEU A 131 0.15 -8.08 11.59
CA LEU A 131 -0.60 -7.42 10.55
C LEU A 131 -1.93 -8.13 10.27
N PRO A 132 -2.94 -7.44 9.72
CA PRO A 132 -4.21 -8.05 9.34
C PRO A 132 -4.00 -9.23 8.40
N LEU A 133 -4.60 -10.38 8.70
CA LEU A 133 -4.52 -11.61 7.89
C LEU A 133 -4.91 -11.42 6.43
N LYS A 134 -5.64 -10.38 6.11
CA LYS A 134 -6.11 -10.07 4.77
C LYS A 134 -5.02 -9.60 3.81
N ALA A 135 -3.86 -9.17 4.32
CA ALA A 135 -2.67 -8.92 3.50
C ALA A 135 -2.30 -10.13 2.60
N TRP A 136 -2.77 -11.32 2.96
CA TRP A 136 -2.50 -12.58 2.28
C TRP A 136 -3.24 -12.74 0.94
N LYS A 137 -4.25 -11.95 0.63
CA LYS A 137 -5.00 -12.05 -0.64
C LYS A 137 -4.07 -11.88 -1.86
N ASP A 138 -3.24 -10.85 -1.85
CA ASP A 138 -2.27 -10.59 -2.91
C ASP A 138 -1.05 -11.53 -2.78
N CYS A 139 -0.67 -11.88 -1.55
CA CYS A 139 0.41 -12.84 -1.28
C CYS A 139 0.14 -14.22 -1.84
N LEU A 140 -1.12 -14.71 -1.84
CA LEU A 140 -1.48 -16.00 -2.41
C LEU A 140 -1.18 -16.10 -3.91
N ARG A 141 -1.13 -14.99 -4.62
CA ARG A 141 -0.77 -14.93 -6.05
C ARG A 141 0.71 -14.68 -6.28
N CYS A 142 1.47 -14.42 -5.21
CA CYS A 142 2.87 -14.08 -5.31
C CYS A 142 3.72 -15.33 -5.52
N PRO A 143 4.58 -15.37 -6.54
CA PRO A 143 5.51 -16.49 -6.75
C PRO A 143 6.44 -16.75 -5.56
N LYS A 144 6.69 -15.71 -4.75
CA LYS A 144 7.54 -15.78 -3.55
C LYS A 144 6.77 -16.11 -2.27
N PHE A 145 5.48 -16.47 -2.33
CA PHE A 145 4.64 -16.69 -1.14
C PHE A 145 5.28 -17.61 -0.10
N GLN A 146 5.87 -18.74 -0.55
CA GLN A 146 6.50 -19.72 0.32
C GLN A 146 7.83 -19.25 0.94
N ASN A 147 8.52 -18.35 0.26
CA ASN A 147 9.83 -17.81 0.65
C ASN A 147 9.86 -16.28 0.50
N CYS A 148 8.84 -15.63 1.03
CA CYS A 148 8.73 -14.18 0.93
C CYS A 148 9.81 -13.50 1.77
N ASP A 149 10.58 -12.65 1.13
CA ASP A 149 11.72 -11.91 1.67
C ASP A 149 11.43 -10.41 1.92
N GLU A 150 10.17 -9.98 1.72
CA GLU A 150 9.76 -8.63 2.10
C GLU A 150 9.72 -8.48 3.62
N ILE A 151 10.01 -7.28 4.10
CA ILE A 151 9.95 -6.90 5.51
C ILE A 151 8.63 -6.18 5.75
N ALA A 152 7.93 -6.54 6.82
CA ALA A 152 6.72 -5.86 7.26
C ALA A 152 7.10 -4.64 8.10
N VAL A 153 6.53 -3.48 7.76
CA VAL A 153 6.71 -2.24 8.50
C VAL A 153 5.37 -1.62 8.84
N LEU A 154 5.27 -0.99 10.01
CA LEU A 154 4.04 -0.39 10.52
C LEU A 154 4.34 1.01 11.06
N LYS A 155 3.41 1.94 10.79
CA LYS A 155 3.38 3.26 11.40
C LYS A 155 2.05 3.48 12.11
N ARG A 156 2.10 3.81 13.40
CA ARG A 156 0.92 4.19 14.18
C ARG A 156 0.59 5.65 13.91
N MET A 157 -0.67 5.93 13.58
CA MET A 157 -1.15 7.26 13.22
C MET A 157 -1.67 8.04 14.43
N LYS A 158 -2.11 7.33 15.47
CA LYS A 158 -2.59 7.91 16.74
C LYS A 158 -1.77 7.33 17.89
N GLU A 159 -1.50 8.13 18.92
CA GLU A 159 -0.94 7.63 20.17
C GLU A 159 -1.94 6.68 20.85
N ILE A 160 -1.53 5.45 21.07
CA ILE A 160 -2.37 4.47 21.76
C ILE A 160 -2.23 4.71 23.25
N ARG A 161 -3.29 5.22 23.86
CA ARG A 161 -3.37 5.36 25.31
C ARG A 161 -3.28 4.02 26.06
N ASN A 162 -3.49 2.88 25.37
CA ASN A 162 -3.38 1.54 25.96
C ASN A 162 -2.94 0.50 24.90
N PRO A 163 -1.61 0.18 24.83
CA PRO A 163 -1.04 -0.71 23.81
C PRO A 163 -1.63 -2.13 23.79
N SER A 164 -2.09 -2.65 24.95
CA SER A 164 -2.61 -4.01 25.06
C SER A 164 -3.98 -4.22 24.39
N LEU A 165 -4.77 -3.15 24.25
CA LEU A 165 -6.10 -3.21 23.62
C LEU A 165 -6.02 -3.10 22.09
N SER A 166 -5.02 -2.40 21.55
CA SER A 166 -4.93 -2.18 20.11
C SER A 166 -4.40 -3.38 19.33
N ALA A 167 -3.41 -4.09 19.87
CA ALA A 167 -2.90 -5.32 19.27
C ALA A 167 -4.01 -6.39 19.20
N ARG A 168 -4.82 -6.51 20.28
CA ARG A 168 -5.99 -7.40 20.29
C ARG A 168 -7.06 -6.97 19.28
N ARG A 169 -7.32 -5.66 19.10
CA ARG A 169 -8.31 -5.16 18.14
C ARG A 169 -7.90 -5.44 16.69
N LEU A 170 -6.65 -5.20 16.33
CA LEU A 170 -6.13 -5.50 14.97
C LEU A 170 -6.29 -6.99 14.61
N ILE A 171 -6.13 -7.91 15.60
CA ILE A 171 -6.29 -9.35 15.40
C ILE A 171 -7.78 -9.74 15.40
N THR A 172 -8.61 -9.17 16.27
CA THR A 172 -10.03 -9.56 16.43
C THR A 172 -10.87 -9.12 15.23
N ASP A 173 -10.63 -7.92 14.70
CA ASP A 173 -11.35 -7.42 13.52
C ASP A 173 -11.02 -8.24 12.25
N ALA A 174 -9.80 -8.80 12.17
CA ALA A 174 -9.42 -9.71 11.09
C ALA A 174 -10.19 -11.05 11.13
N HIS A 175 -10.52 -11.56 12.32
CA HIS A 175 -11.31 -12.78 12.47
C HIS A 175 -12.78 -12.63 12.09
N GLN A 176 -13.36 -11.45 12.21
CA GLN A 176 -14.75 -11.19 11.83
C GLN A 176 -14.97 -11.15 10.30
N LEU A 177 -13.91 -10.92 9.52
CA LEU A 177 -13.99 -10.80 8.07
C LEU A 177 -13.94 -12.15 7.32
N VAL A 178 -13.73 -13.27 8.00
CA VAL A 178 -13.64 -14.63 7.40
C VAL A 178 -14.81 -15.51 7.86
N GLN A 179 -16.03 -14.99 7.89
CA GLN A 179 -17.20 -15.86 7.85
C GLN A 179 -17.47 -16.22 6.39
N LEU A 180 -16.91 -17.34 5.95
CA LEU A 180 -17.33 -17.96 4.69
C LEU A 180 -18.81 -18.32 4.80
N PRO A 181 -19.66 -17.96 3.83
CA PRO A 181 -21.04 -18.40 3.82
C PRO A 181 -21.06 -19.92 3.86
N GLN A 182 -21.75 -20.50 4.84
CA GLN A 182 -21.97 -21.93 4.88
C GLN A 182 -22.85 -22.29 3.68
N LEU A 183 -22.27 -22.97 2.70
CA LEU A 183 -23.03 -23.56 1.61
C LEU A 183 -23.96 -24.60 2.21
N ALA A 184 -25.26 -24.33 2.20
CA ALA A 184 -26.26 -25.29 2.55
C ALA A 184 -26.22 -26.42 1.51
N VAL A 185 -25.70 -27.58 1.91
CA VAL A 185 -25.76 -28.79 1.08
C VAL A 185 -27.20 -29.30 1.16
N HIS A 186 -28.00 -29.00 0.11
CA HIS A 186 -29.27 -29.67 -0.09
C HIS A 186 -28.99 -31.13 -0.38
N ARG A 187 -29.21 -32.00 0.61
CA ARG A 187 -29.35 -33.44 0.35
C ARG A 187 -30.76 -33.65 -0.23
N SER A 188 -30.83 -33.91 -1.54
CA SER A 188 -32.00 -34.46 -2.18
C SER A 188 -32.13 -35.94 -1.76
N HIS A 189 -33.29 -36.28 -1.19
CA HIS A 189 -33.74 -37.65 -0.99
C HIS A 189 -34.32 -38.21 -2.28
#